data_352209405caa0f5f189aae320529cb62
#
_entry.id   352209405caa0f5f189aae320529cb62
#
_cell.length_a   1.000
_cell.length_b   1.000
_cell.length_c   1.000
_cell.angle_alpha   90.00
_cell.angle_beta   90.00
_cell.angle_gamma   90.00
#
_symmetry.space_group_name_H-M   'P 1'
#
loop_
_entity.id
_entity.type
_entity.pdbx_description
1 polymer ?
#
loop_
_entity_poly.entity_id
_entity_poly.type
_entity_poly.pdbx_seq_one_letter_code
_entity_poly.pdbx_strand_id
1 'polypeptide(L)'
;MKKNLSIFFILMHFVWLGGCVQQPIDDGMSAQANSERAFQSAKIHTELAAEYFHRGQLDVALEEVTEALKAQSDYALAYNVLGLINMTLNENSKALDNFEQAIRKAPKNPEIHNNYGWFLCQRFPQRMDQAISHFMTAAIDPLYSTPEMSYTNAGICEIKRQKYNEGQLFFQKALSIQPNYSPALIGLIDTDFQRGNLTDAQSKLALLQKNYSPTPESLILAIKIEQAMGNQLAVDSYIFQLQKHFPESKEAAAIREGKIR
;
A
#
# COMPACT_ATOMS: atom_id res chain seq x y z
N MET A 1 43.66 30.05 98.14
CA MET A 1 42.37 30.53 97.80
C MET A 1 42.35 30.71 96.28
N LYS A 2 41.82 29.74 95.47
CA LYS A 2 41.49 29.87 94.07
C LYS A 2 40.40 28.89 93.78
N LYS A 3 39.22 29.37 93.38
CA LYS A 3 38.08 28.60 93.05
C LYS A 3 38.18 28.19 91.50
N ASN A 4 38.14 26.92 91.26
CA ASN A 4 38.07 26.40 89.92
C ASN A 4 36.58 26.28 89.51
N LEU A 5 36.21 26.93 88.40
CA LEU A 5 34.91 26.89 87.78
C LEU A 5 34.99 25.90 86.59
N SER A 6 34.32 24.80 86.77
CA SER A 6 34.25 23.75 85.74
C SER A 6 33.09 24.05 84.79
N ILE A 7 33.37 24.31 83.53
CA ILE A 7 32.38 24.55 82.52
C ILE A 7 32.05 23.23 81.85
N PHE A 8 30.77 22.78 81.95
CA PHE A 8 30.25 21.61 81.34
C PHE A 8 29.80 21.96 79.86
N PHE A 9 30.51 21.45 78.89
CA PHE A 9 30.10 21.56 77.47
C PHE A 9 29.09 20.48 77.17
N ILE A 10 27.83 20.84 76.92
CA ILE A 10 26.81 19.96 76.42
C ILE A 10 26.92 19.98 74.89
N LEU A 11 27.38 18.87 74.31
CA LEU A 11 27.37 18.60 72.86
C LEU A 11 25.97 18.20 72.42
N MET A 12 25.28 19.12 71.83
CA MET A 12 23.97 18.89 71.22
C MET A 12 24.18 18.27 69.83
N HIS A 13 23.95 16.94 69.70
CA HIS A 13 23.98 16.25 68.43
C HIS A 13 22.68 16.55 67.64
N PHE A 14 22.77 17.38 66.59
CA PHE A 14 21.74 17.53 65.62
C PHE A 14 21.75 16.30 64.68
N VAL A 15 20.80 15.38 64.89
CA VAL A 15 20.52 14.29 63.91
C VAL A 15 19.76 14.92 62.76
N TRP A 16 20.45 15.12 61.63
CA TRP A 16 19.80 15.42 60.38
C TRP A 16 19.11 14.16 59.85
N LEU A 17 17.81 14.05 60.07
CA LEU A 17 16.96 13.10 59.31
C LEU A 17 16.88 13.65 57.90
N GLY A 18 17.76 13.18 57.02
CA GLY A 18 17.63 13.33 55.57
C GLY A 18 16.41 12.58 55.09
N GLY A 19 15.24 13.22 55.08
CA GLY A 19 14.07 12.72 54.36
C GLY A 19 14.42 12.65 52.86
N CYS A 20 14.42 11.44 52.29
CA CYS A 20 14.38 11.28 50.85
C CYS A 20 13.09 11.95 50.35
N VAL A 21 13.23 13.17 49.86
CA VAL A 21 12.15 13.75 49.03
C VAL A 21 12.13 12.94 47.75
N GLN A 22 11.20 12.01 47.69
CA GLN A 22 10.86 11.30 46.49
C GLN A 22 10.23 12.35 45.58
N GLN A 23 11.02 12.87 44.62
CA GLN A 23 10.46 13.72 43.55
C GLN A 23 9.34 12.95 42.88
N PRO A 24 8.16 13.55 42.70
CA PRO A 24 7.13 12.91 41.91
C PRO A 24 7.74 12.60 40.54
N ILE A 25 7.72 11.31 40.14
CA ILE A 25 8.07 10.89 38.80
C ILE A 25 7.14 11.69 37.91
N ASP A 26 7.72 12.45 36.99
CA ASP A 26 6.97 13.30 36.06
C ASP A 26 6.03 12.41 35.23
N ASP A 27 4.75 12.37 35.60
CA ASP A 27 3.72 11.57 34.94
C ASP A 27 3.61 11.92 33.44
N GLY A 28 4.03 13.13 33.04
CA GLY A 28 4.12 13.55 31.65
C GLY A 28 5.20 12.79 30.85
N MET A 29 6.37 12.55 31.41
CA MET A 29 7.43 11.78 30.74
C MET A 29 7.05 10.31 30.61
N SER A 30 6.38 9.72 31.60
CA SER A 30 5.89 8.34 31.52
C SER A 30 4.75 8.19 30.53
N ALA A 31 3.83 9.13 30.44
CA ALA A 31 2.73 9.16 29.48
C ALA A 31 3.25 9.31 28.04
N GLN A 32 4.21 10.20 27.81
CA GLN A 32 4.84 10.39 26.50
C GLN A 32 5.60 9.14 26.04
N ALA A 33 6.38 8.51 26.95
CA ALA A 33 7.08 7.27 26.64
C ALA A 33 6.12 6.12 26.33
N ASN A 34 4.98 6.04 27.00
CA ASN A 34 3.94 5.04 26.70
C ASN A 34 3.26 5.30 25.37
N SER A 35 2.95 6.56 25.02
CA SER A 35 2.40 6.95 23.72
C SER A 35 3.37 6.61 22.58
N GLU A 36 4.66 6.89 22.75
CA GLU A 36 5.68 6.54 21.76
C GLU A 36 5.80 5.03 21.56
N ARG A 37 5.77 4.25 22.64
CA ARG A 37 5.78 2.78 22.55
C ARG A 37 4.54 2.25 21.83
N ALA A 38 3.37 2.80 22.11
CA ALA A 38 2.12 2.44 21.43
C ALA A 38 2.20 2.73 19.94
N PHE A 39 2.72 3.91 19.56
CA PHE A 39 2.95 4.28 18.16
C PHE A 39 3.93 3.33 17.47
N GLN A 40 5.08 3.05 18.07
CA GLN A 40 6.07 2.13 17.49
C GLN A 40 5.52 0.71 17.36
N SER A 41 4.76 0.22 18.34
CA SER A 41 4.09 -1.07 18.26
C SER A 41 3.07 -1.10 17.11
N ALA A 42 2.21 -0.09 16.99
CA ALA A 42 1.23 0.00 15.91
C ALA A 42 1.92 0.04 14.53
N LYS A 43 3.00 0.77 14.41
CA LYS A 43 3.80 0.85 13.18
C LYS A 43 4.36 -0.52 12.79
N ILE A 44 5.05 -1.20 13.72
CA ILE A 44 5.67 -2.51 13.46
C ILE A 44 4.61 -3.55 13.05
N HIS A 45 3.52 -3.66 13.80
CA HIS A 45 2.45 -4.60 13.48
C HIS A 45 1.76 -4.26 12.14
N THR A 46 1.65 -2.98 11.77
CA THR A 46 1.11 -2.58 10.45
C THR A 46 2.05 -2.97 9.32
N GLU A 47 3.36 -2.78 9.49
CA GLU A 47 4.37 -3.19 8.51
C GLU A 47 4.38 -4.72 8.34
N LEU A 48 4.29 -5.48 9.43
CA LEU A 48 4.14 -6.94 9.38
C LEU A 48 2.85 -7.36 8.67
N ALA A 49 1.71 -6.72 8.99
CA ALA A 49 0.44 -6.96 8.32
C ALA A 49 0.53 -6.74 6.81
N ALA A 50 1.17 -5.65 6.37
CA ALA A 50 1.38 -5.37 4.96
C ALA A 50 2.26 -6.44 4.29
N GLU A 51 3.33 -6.89 4.94
CA GLU A 51 4.20 -7.94 4.43
C GLU A 51 3.48 -9.30 4.30
N TYR A 52 2.70 -9.71 5.31
CA TYR A 52 1.88 -10.92 5.25
C TYR A 52 0.78 -10.82 4.19
N PHE A 53 0.16 -9.63 4.05
CA PHE A 53 -0.79 -9.35 2.98
C PHE A 53 -0.17 -9.56 1.59
N HIS A 54 1.03 -9.03 1.35
CA HIS A 54 1.75 -9.21 0.08
C HIS A 54 2.11 -10.67 -0.21
N ARG A 55 2.31 -11.48 0.83
CA ARG A 55 2.53 -12.94 0.71
C ARG A 55 1.23 -13.73 0.56
N GLY A 56 0.07 -13.08 0.58
CA GLY A 56 -1.23 -13.74 0.51
C GLY A 56 -1.66 -14.45 1.81
N GLN A 57 -0.94 -14.25 2.92
CA GLN A 57 -1.23 -14.83 4.24
C GLN A 57 -2.22 -13.93 4.99
N LEU A 58 -3.47 -13.93 4.51
CA LEU A 58 -4.49 -12.96 4.94
C LEU A 58 -4.93 -13.12 6.39
N ASP A 59 -4.90 -14.32 6.92
CA ASP A 59 -5.21 -14.64 8.31
C ASP A 59 -4.20 -13.99 9.26
N VAL A 60 -2.90 -14.20 9.01
CA VAL A 60 -1.83 -13.59 9.79
C VAL A 60 -1.83 -12.07 9.63
N ALA A 61 -2.08 -11.56 8.41
CA ALA A 61 -2.20 -10.13 8.18
C ALA A 61 -3.33 -9.48 8.99
N LEU A 62 -4.48 -10.18 9.16
CA LEU A 62 -5.59 -9.73 10.01
C LEU A 62 -5.22 -9.72 11.50
N GLU A 63 -4.48 -10.72 11.97
CA GLU A 63 -3.99 -10.76 13.35
C GLU A 63 -3.07 -9.57 13.61
N GLU A 64 -2.07 -9.35 12.77
CA GLU A 64 -1.11 -8.26 12.92
C GLU A 64 -1.76 -6.88 12.87
N VAL A 65 -2.67 -6.62 11.93
CA VAL A 65 -3.37 -5.33 11.86
C VAL A 65 -4.29 -5.10 13.07
N THR A 66 -4.81 -6.18 13.66
CA THR A 66 -5.60 -6.10 14.88
C THR A 66 -4.72 -5.71 16.07
N GLU A 67 -3.52 -6.27 16.20
CA GLU A 67 -2.55 -5.86 17.23
C GLU A 67 -2.11 -4.41 17.04
N ALA A 68 -1.91 -3.96 15.78
CA ALA A 68 -1.63 -2.55 15.50
C ALA A 68 -2.73 -1.62 16.04
N LEU A 69 -4.00 -1.93 15.78
CA LEU A 69 -5.13 -1.13 16.23
C LEU A 69 -5.41 -1.25 17.74
N LYS A 70 -5.02 -2.34 18.39
CA LYS A 70 -5.02 -2.44 19.86
C LYS A 70 -3.96 -1.54 20.49
N ALA A 71 -2.77 -1.48 19.89
CA ALA A 71 -1.70 -0.62 20.37
C ALA A 71 -2.06 0.86 20.19
N GLN A 72 -2.57 1.23 19.00
CA GLN A 72 -3.01 2.59 18.70
C GLN A 72 -4.25 2.57 17.81
N SER A 73 -5.40 2.82 18.40
CA SER A 73 -6.71 2.71 17.75
C SER A 73 -6.99 3.77 16.66
N ASP A 74 -6.16 4.78 16.53
CA ASP A 74 -6.25 5.83 15.51
C ASP A 74 -5.13 5.79 14.47
N TYR A 75 -4.35 4.71 14.40
CA TYR A 75 -3.25 4.57 13.46
C TYR A 75 -3.76 4.38 12.03
N ALA A 76 -3.67 5.44 11.24
CA ALA A 76 -4.27 5.53 9.89
C ALA A 76 -3.81 4.43 8.93
N LEU A 77 -2.50 4.08 8.95
CA LEU A 77 -1.96 3.07 8.05
C LEU A 77 -2.46 1.65 8.37
N ALA A 78 -2.79 1.36 9.64
CA ALA A 78 -3.43 0.09 9.98
C ALA A 78 -4.82 -0.04 9.34
N TYR A 79 -5.63 1.02 9.36
CA TYR A 79 -6.90 1.04 8.62
C TYR A 79 -6.72 0.90 7.11
N ASN A 80 -5.67 1.50 6.54
CA ASN A 80 -5.35 1.34 5.12
C ASN A 80 -5.06 -0.13 4.77
N VAL A 81 -4.21 -0.82 5.54
CA VAL A 81 -3.90 -2.24 5.34
C VAL A 81 -5.15 -3.11 5.56
N LEU A 82 -5.95 -2.84 6.59
CA LEU A 82 -7.21 -3.55 6.83
C LEU A 82 -8.22 -3.35 5.69
N GLY A 83 -8.23 -2.17 5.08
CA GLY A 83 -8.99 -1.88 3.86
C GLY A 83 -8.58 -2.77 2.69
N LEU A 84 -7.27 -2.93 2.45
CA LEU A 84 -6.72 -3.81 1.41
C LEU A 84 -7.05 -5.29 1.66
N ILE A 85 -6.91 -5.75 2.89
CA ILE A 85 -7.27 -7.12 3.29
C ILE A 85 -8.75 -7.38 3.02
N ASN A 86 -9.65 -6.51 3.50
CA ASN A 86 -11.10 -6.66 3.28
C ASN A 86 -11.49 -6.57 1.81
N MET A 87 -10.81 -5.73 1.02
CA MET A 87 -11.00 -5.70 -0.44
C MET A 87 -10.66 -7.05 -1.09
N THR A 88 -9.56 -7.69 -0.65
CA THR A 88 -9.13 -9.01 -1.16
C THR A 88 -10.10 -10.12 -0.75
N LEU A 89 -10.66 -10.04 0.46
CA LEU A 89 -11.71 -10.93 0.95
C LEU A 89 -13.09 -10.66 0.32
N ASN A 90 -13.22 -9.69 -0.59
CA ASN A 90 -14.47 -9.22 -1.21
C ASN A 90 -15.48 -8.63 -0.20
N GLU A 91 -15.05 -8.25 0.98
CA GLU A 91 -15.87 -7.57 1.99
C GLU A 91 -15.93 -6.06 1.74
N ASN A 92 -16.54 -5.68 0.61
CA ASN A 92 -16.47 -4.32 0.08
C ASN A 92 -17.00 -3.24 1.04
N SER A 93 -18.01 -3.55 1.88
CA SER A 93 -18.51 -2.58 2.88
C SER A 93 -17.47 -2.30 3.96
N LYS A 94 -16.85 -3.35 4.52
CA LYS A 94 -15.79 -3.20 5.51
C LYS A 94 -14.56 -2.50 4.93
N ALA A 95 -14.19 -2.85 3.69
CA ALA A 95 -13.09 -2.18 3.00
C ALA A 95 -13.34 -0.68 2.85
N LEU A 96 -14.57 -0.29 2.44
CA LEU A 96 -14.97 1.11 2.33
C LEU A 96 -14.83 1.85 3.65
N ASP A 97 -15.41 1.30 4.73
CA ASP A 97 -15.37 1.90 6.06
C ASP A 97 -13.93 2.10 6.54
N ASN A 98 -13.05 1.11 6.31
CA ASN A 98 -11.65 1.18 6.72
C ASN A 98 -10.85 2.21 5.91
N PHE A 99 -11.01 2.28 4.58
CA PHE A 99 -10.36 3.32 3.79
C PHE A 99 -10.84 4.73 4.18
N GLU A 100 -12.12 4.89 4.44
CA GLU A 100 -12.66 6.17 4.92
C GLU A 100 -12.12 6.53 6.32
N GLN A 101 -11.95 5.55 7.23
CA GLN A 101 -11.25 5.79 8.50
C GLN A 101 -9.81 6.23 8.27
N ALA A 102 -9.08 5.55 7.40
CA ALA A 102 -7.69 5.89 7.07
C ALA A 102 -7.58 7.34 6.57
N ILE A 103 -8.42 7.74 5.61
CA ILE A 103 -8.48 9.11 5.08
C ILE A 103 -8.82 10.13 6.17
N ARG A 104 -9.81 9.84 7.05
CA ARG A 104 -10.16 10.77 8.14
C ARG A 104 -9.00 11.01 9.10
N LYS A 105 -8.19 9.97 9.38
CA LYS A 105 -7.08 10.04 10.33
C LYS A 105 -5.81 10.63 9.70
N ALA A 106 -5.59 10.42 8.41
CA ALA A 106 -4.43 10.95 7.68
C ALA A 106 -4.83 11.49 6.30
N PRO A 107 -5.52 12.65 6.23
CA PRO A 107 -6.15 13.17 5.01
C PRO A 107 -5.15 13.65 3.94
N LYS A 108 -3.87 13.65 4.24
CA LYS A 108 -2.80 14.03 3.29
C LYS A 108 -1.86 12.88 2.93
N ASN A 109 -2.12 11.67 3.47
CA ASN A 109 -1.22 10.55 3.20
C ASN A 109 -1.41 10.02 1.77
N PRO A 110 -0.40 10.12 0.88
CA PRO A 110 -0.54 9.77 -0.52
C PRO A 110 -0.75 8.28 -0.76
N GLU A 111 -0.17 7.42 0.08
CA GLU A 111 -0.37 5.97 -0.03
C GLU A 111 -1.83 5.58 0.22
N ILE A 112 -2.46 6.16 1.26
CA ILE A 112 -3.87 5.92 1.56
C ILE A 112 -4.74 6.40 0.40
N HIS A 113 -4.45 7.57 -0.16
CA HIS A 113 -5.16 8.07 -1.33
C HIS A 113 -5.03 7.13 -2.53
N ASN A 114 -3.82 6.67 -2.84
CA ASN A 114 -3.61 5.72 -3.94
C ASN A 114 -4.39 4.42 -3.74
N ASN A 115 -4.34 3.82 -2.55
CA ASN A 115 -4.99 2.56 -2.26
C ASN A 115 -6.52 2.69 -2.25
N TYR A 116 -7.04 3.76 -1.67
CA TYR A 116 -8.48 4.04 -1.68
C TYR A 116 -8.99 4.32 -3.11
N GLY A 117 -8.24 5.10 -3.89
CA GLY A 117 -8.52 5.31 -5.31
C GLY A 117 -8.60 3.99 -6.08
N TRP A 118 -7.65 3.08 -5.86
CA TRP A 118 -7.65 1.75 -6.47
C TRP A 118 -8.88 0.94 -6.09
N PHE A 119 -9.22 0.90 -4.79
CA PHE A 119 -10.42 0.22 -4.31
C PHE A 119 -11.69 0.76 -4.98
N LEU A 120 -11.86 2.07 -5.03
CA LEU A 120 -13.01 2.69 -5.68
C LEU A 120 -13.10 2.34 -7.17
N CYS A 121 -11.97 2.43 -7.89
CA CYS A 121 -11.88 2.10 -9.30
C CYS A 121 -12.24 0.63 -9.58
N GLN A 122 -11.85 -0.29 -8.70
CA GLN A 122 -12.10 -1.71 -8.91
C GLN A 122 -13.51 -2.14 -8.53
N ARG A 123 -14.13 -1.52 -7.53
CA ARG A 123 -15.37 -2.00 -6.90
C ARG A 123 -16.59 -1.11 -7.13
N PHE A 124 -16.40 0.17 -7.47
CA PHE A 124 -17.48 1.16 -7.57
C PHE A 124 -17.43 1.96 -8.88
N PRO A 125 -17.96 1.39 -9.99
CA PRO A 125 -17.93 2.07 -11.30
C PRO A 125 -18.52 3.48 -11.29
N GLN A 126 -19.52 3.73 -10.43
CA GLN A 126 -20.15 5.04 -10.26
C GLN A 126 -19.27 6.06 -9.51
N ARG A 127 -18.18 5.62 -8.84
CA ARG A 127 -17.26 6.47 -8.08
C ARG A 127 -15.88 6.64 -8.76
N MET A 128 -15.76 6.34 -10.06
CA MET A 128 -14.48 6.41 -10.74
C MET A 128 -13.90 7.84 -10.81
N ASP A 129 -14.72 8.90 -10.90
CA ASP A 129 -14.22 10.27 -10.82
C ASP A 129 -13.57 10.56 -9.46
N GLN A 130 -14.15 10.03 -8.39
CA GLN A 130 -13.55 10.11 -7.05
C GLN A 130 -12.24 9.31 -6.99
N ALA A 131 -12.18 8.14 -7.60
CA ALA A 131 -10.94 7.35 -7.68
C ALA A 131 -9.83 8.15 -8.37
N ILE A 132 -10.11 8.78 -9.53
CA ILE A 132 -9.15 9.63 -10.23
C ILE A 132 -8.69 10.79 -9.35
N SER A 133 -9.60 11.45 -8.65
CA SER A 133 -9.25 12.54 -7.71
C SER A 133 -8.27 12.07 -6.62
N HIS A 134 -8.48 10.89 -6.04
CA HIS A 134 -7.60 10.31 -5.05
C HIS A 134 -6.22 9.97 -5.65
N PHE A 135 -6.15 9.36 -6.84
CA PHE A 135 -4.88 9.12 -7.51
C PHE A 135 -4.12 10.42 -7.78
N MET A 136 -4.82 11.48 -8.20
CA MET A 136 -4.17 12.77 -8.45
C MET A 136 -3.67 13.41 -7.16
N THR A 137 -4.43 13.31 -6.05
CA THR A 137 -3.97 13.78 -4.74
C THR A 137 -2.67 13.08 -4.32
N ALA A 138 -2.57 11.77 -4.54
CA ALA A 138 -1.34 11.03 -4.27
C ALA A 138 -0.19 11.42 -5.20
N ALA A 139 -0.45 11.48 -6.52
CA ALA A 139 0.58 11.69 -7.53
C ALA A 139 1.28 13.05 -7.47
N ILE A 140 0.60 14.09 -6.98
CA ILE A 140 1.16 15.45 -6.86
C ILE A 140 1.84 15.72 -5.53
N ASP A 141 1.79 14.81 -4.56
CA ASP A 141 2.48 14.95 -3.29
C ASP A 141 4.00 14.79 -3.52
N PRO A 142 4.82 15.81 -3.20
CA PRO A 142 6.26 15.77 -3.47
C PRO A 142 7.02 14.76 -2.60
N LEU A 143 6.40 14.27 -1.54
CA LEU A 143 6.99 13.26 -0.63
C LEU A 143 6.56 11.84 -0.98
N TYR A 144 5.68 11.67 -1.97
CA TYR A 144 5.27 10.35 -2.39
C TYR A 144 6.36 9.66 -3.22
N SER A 145 6.77 8.47 -2.78
CA SER A 145 7.90 7.76 -3.40
C SER A 145 7.58 7.10 -4.73
N THR A 146 6.29 6.88 -5.05
CA THR A 146 5.84 6.13 -6.23
C THR A 146 4.70 6.84 -6.98
N PRO A 147 4.88 8.11 -7.41
CA PRO A 147 3.84 8.85 -8.12
C PRO A 147 3.48 8.23 -9.47
N GLU A 148 4.44 7.54 -10.14
CA GLU A 148 4.20 6.79 -11.38
C GLU A 148 3.14 5.69 -11.19
N MET A 149 3.05 5.07 -10.02
CA MET A 149 2.02 4.08 -9.70
C MET A 149 0.63 4.72 -9.69
N SER A 150 0.47 5.88 -9.05
CA SER A 150 -0.81 6.58 -9.01
C SER A 150 -1.26 7.05 -10.41
N TYR A 151 -0.35 7.57 -11.21
CA TYR A 151 -0.68 7.90 -12.61
C TYR A 151 -1.07 6.65 -13.40
N THR A 152 -0.38 5.53 -13.21
CA THR A 152 -0.72 4.27 -13.88
C THR A 152 -2.10 3.77 -13.46
N ASN A 153 -2.42 3.81 -12.17
CA ASN A 153 -3.73 3.43 -11.65
C ASN A 153 -4.85 4.33 -12.20
N ALA A 154 -4.59 5.64 -12.31
CA ALA A 154 -5.50 6.58 -12.97
C ALA A 154 -5.73 6.20 -14.45
N GLY A 155 -4.65 5.87 -15.17
CA GLY A 155 -4.72 5.40 -16.55
C GLY A 155 -5.56 4.15 -16.70
N ILE A 156 -5.32 3.14 -15.89
CA ILE A 156 -6.12 1.88 -15.88
C ILE A 156 -7.60 2.19 -15.62
N CYS A 157 -7.89 3.10 -14.70
CA CYS A 157 -9.25 3.48 -14.37
C CYS A 157 -9.97 4.18 -15.53
N GLU A 158 -9.27 5.05 -16.27
CA GLU A 158 -9.82 5.70 -17.46
C GLU A 158 -10.02 4.73 -18.61
N ILE A 159 -9.13 3.75 -18.82
CA ILE A 159 -9.33 2.68 -19.81
C ILE A 159 -10.60 1.86 -19.50
N LYS A 160 -10.86 1.53 -18.24
CA LYS A 160 -12.10 0.85 -17.83
C LYS A 160 -13.36 1.65 -18.18
N ARG A 161 -13.25 2.98 -18.23
CA ARG A 161 -14.33 3.89 -18.63
C ARG A 161 -14.38 4.11 -20.14
N GLN A 162 -13.54 3.44 -20.93
CA GLN A 162 -13.34 3.63 -22.35
C GLN A 162 -12.85 5.03 -22.74
N LYS A 163 -12.28 5.76 -21.77
CA LYS A 163 -11.62 7.06 -21.99
C LYS A 163 -10.14 6.84 -22.35
N TYR A 164 -9.94 6.27 -23.54
CA TYR A 164 -8.62 5.81 -23.97
C TYR A 164 -7.57 6.92 -24.08
N ASN A 165 -7.96 8.13 -24.50
CA ASN A 165 -7.04 9.25 -24.63
C ASN A 165 -6.54 9.73 -23.27
N GLU A 166 -7.44 9.84 -22.30
CA GLU A 166 -7.14 10.22 -20.93
C GLU A 166 -6.25 9.17 -20.25
N GLY A 167 -6.59 7.89 -20.45
CA GLY A 167 -5.77 6.79 -19.95
C GLY A 167 -4.35 6.82 -20.50
N GLN A 168 -4.21 7.03 -21.82
CA GLN A 168 -2.92 7.16 -22.48
C GLN A 168 -2.08 8.32 -21.91
N LEU A 169 -2.69 9.48 -21.64
CA LEU A 169 -2.01 10.63 -21.05
C LEU A 169 -1.50 10.32 -19.65
N PHE A 170 -2.24 9.58 -18.85
CA PHE A 170 -1.79 9.17 -17.51
C PHE A 170 -0.62 8.18 -17.58
N PHE A 171 -0.64 7.20 -18.46
CA PHE A 171 0.51 6.31 -18.67
C PHE A 171 1.75 7.07 -19.14
N GLN A 172 1.59 8.05 -20.04
CA GLN A 172 2.71 8.89 -20.45
C GLN A 172 3.28 9.72 -19.31
N LYS A 173 2.44 10.25 -18.41
CA LYS A 173 2.90 10.93 -17.19
C LYS A 173 3.68 9.99 -16.28
N ALA A 174 3.21 8.76 -16.08
CA ALA A 174 3.95 7.75 -15.31
C ALA A 174 5.33 7.48 -15.92
N LEU A 175 5.41 7.33 -17.24
CA LEU A 175 6.66 7.08 -17.98
C LEU A 175 7.57 8.30 -18.03
N SER A 176 7.05 9.53 -17.90
CA SER A 176 7.89 10.73 -17.79
C SER A 176 8.64 10.78 -16.44
N ILE A 177 8.11 10.14 -15.40
CA ILE A 177 8.73 9.99 -14.08
C ILE A 177 9.70 8.80 -14.09
N GLN A 178 9.20 7.64 -14.52
CA GLN A 178 9.96 6.41 -14.60
C GLN A 178 9.83 5.80 -16.01
N PRO A 179 10.76 6.07 -16.94
CA PRO A 179 10.67 5.65 -18.33
C PRO A 179 10.53 4.13 -18.55
N ASN A 180 11.03 3.34 -17.61
CA ASN A 180 11.03 1.88 -17.66
C ASN A 180 9.93 1.24 -16.80
N TYR A 181 8.91 2.00 -16.42
CA TYR A 181 7.84 1.48 -15.55
C TYR A 181 6.94 0.51 -16.32
N SER A 182 7.20 -0.79 -16.17
CA SER A 182 6.52 -1.86 -16.91
C SER A 182 5.00 -1.80 -16.83
N PRO A 183 4.34 -1.52 -15.67
CA PRO A 183 2.89 -1.43 -15.62
C PRO A 183 2.30 -0.34 -16.54
N ALA A 184 2.97 0.81 -16.68
CA ALA A 184 2.51 1.87 -17.59
C ALA A 184 2.73 1.51 -19.06
N LEU A 185 3.83 0.82 -19.40
CA LEU A 185 4.06 0.30 -20.74
C LEU A 185 3.00 -0.73 -21.12
N ILE A 186 2.67 -1.67 -20.22
CA ILE A 186 1.58 -2.65 -20.40
C ILE A 186 0.24 -1.91 -20.58
N GLY A 187 -0.01 -0.87 -19.79
CA GLY A 187 -1.23 -0.04 -19.92
C GLY A 187 -1.35 0.62 -21.28
N LEU A 188 -0.27 1.11 -21.89
CA LEU A 188 -0.27 1.64 -23.26
C LEU A 188 -0.60 0.55 -24.30
N ILE A 189 -0.02 -0.64 -24.14
CA ILE A 189 -0.27 -1.79 -25.03
C ILE A 189 -1.73 -2.23 -24.92
N ASP A 190 -2.26 -2.34 -23.70
CA ASP A 190 -3.67 -2.66 -23.46
C ASP A 190 -4.61 -1.59 -24.05
N THR A 191 -4.21 -0.31 -24.00
CA THR A 191 -4.98 0.77 -24.64
C THR A 191 -5.11 0.57 -26.14
N ASP A 192 -4.01 0.21 -26.82
CA ASP A 192 -4.07 -0.10 -28.26
C ASP A 192 -4.92 -1.34 -28.55
N PHE A 193 -4.79 -2.38 -27.74
CA PHE A 193 -5.61 -3.57 -27.82
C PHE A 193 -7.11 -3.25 -27.68
N GLN A 194 -7.49 -2.48 -26.64
CA GLN A 194 -8.88 -2.10 -26.39
C GLN A 194 -9.48 -1.22 -27.50
N ARG A 195 -8.65 -0.45 -28.22
CA ARG A 195 -9.03 0.32 -29.40
C ARG A 195 -9.17 -0.53 -30.68
N GLY A 196 -8.75 -1.79 -30.62
CA GLY A 196 -8.68 -2.65 -31.79
C GLY A 196 -7.44 -2.45 -32.66
N ASN A 197 -6.46 -1.68 -32.21
CA ASN A 197 -5.18 -1.43 -32.90
C ASN A 197 -4.23 -2.62 -32.67
N LEU A 198 -4.65 -3.83 -33.09
CA LEU A 198 -3.97 -5.09 -32.77
C LEU A 198 -2.52 -5.14 -33.23
N THR A 199 -2.20 -4.61 -34.42
CA THR A 199 -0.84 -4.59 -34.96
C THR A 199 0.10 -3.72 -34.12
N ASP A 200 -0.38 -2.55 -33.68
CA ASP A 200 0.40 -1.66 -32.81
C ASP A 200 0.59 -2.26 -31.44
N ALA A 201 -0.46 -2.86 -30.87
CA ALA A 201 -0.40 -3.58 -29.59
C ALA A 201 0.63 -4.72 -29.65
N GLN A 202 0.60 -5.55 -30.69
CA GLN A 202 1.55 -6.65 -30.89
C GLN A 202 3.00 -6.15 -31.04
N SER A 203 3.21 -5.09 -31.84
CA SER A 203 4.53 -4.51 -32.08
C SER A 203 5.16 -3.96 -30.78
N LYS A 204 4.36 -3.23 -30.00
CA LYS A 204 4.78 -2.69 -28.69
C LYS A 204 5.04 -3.80 -27.68
N LEU A 205 4.19 -4.86 -27.69
CA LEU A 205 4.38 -6.01 -26.82
C LEU A 205 5.68 -6.76 -27.15
N ALA A 206 5.99 -6.97 -28.42
CA ALA A 206 7.24 -7.58 -28.84
C ALA A 206 8.46 -6.75 -28.37
N LEU A 207 8.39 -5.43 -28.45
CA LEU A 207 9.42 -4.54 -27.94
C LEU A 207 9.56 -4.62 -26.40
N LEU A 208 8.44 -4.67 -25.68
CA LEU A 208 8.43 -4.87 -24.24
C LEU A 208 9.14 -6.17 -23.86
N GLN A 209 8.77 -7.28 -24.49
CA GLN A 209 9.33 -8.62 -24.23
C GLN A 209 10.81 -8.75 -24.60
N LYS A 210 11.28 -7.97 -25.56
CA LYS A 210 12.73 -7.93 -25.91
C LYS A 210 13.56 -7.29 -24.79
N ASN A 211 13.00 -6.33 -24.07
CA ASN A 211 13.73 -5.50 -23.12
C ASN A 211 13.46 -5.87 -21.65
N TYR A 212 12.39 -6.58 -21.37
CA TYR A 212 11.95 -6.92 -20.02
C TYR A 212 11.55 -8.38 -19.90
N SER A 213 11.80 -8.97 -18.73
CA SER A 213 11.30 -10.30 -18.42
C SER A 213 9.76 -10.31 -18.43
N PRO A 214 9.13 -11.38 -18.93
CA PRO A 214 7.68 -11.52 -18.92
C PRO A 214 7.12 -11.44 -17.50
N THR A 215 5.96 -10.82 -17.37
CA THR A 215 5.13 -10.87 -16.16
C THR A 215 3.83 -11.58 -16.44
N PRO A 216 3.07 -12.07 -15.43
CA PRO A 216 1.75 -12.67 -15.65
C PRO A 216 0.82 -11.76 -16.47
N GLU A 217 0.82 -10.46 -16.16
CA GLU A 217 -0.01 -9.46 -16.83
C GLU A 217 0.38 -9.29 -18.31
N SER A 218 1.68 -9.24 -18.60
CA SER A 218 2.16 -9.11 -19.98
C SER A 218 1.86 -10.36 -20.81
N LEU A 219 1.95 -11.56 -20.21
CA LEU A 219 1.63 -12.82 -20.87
C LEU A 219 0.11 -12.95 -21.15
N ILE A 220 -0.75 -12.56 -20.22
CA ILE A 220 -2.21 -12.51 -20.45
C ILE A 220 -2.56 -11.53 -21.57
N LEU A 221 -1.93 -10.37 -21.61
CA LEU A 221 -2.16 -9.41 -22.67
C LEU A 221 -1.68 -9.95 -24.01
N ALA A 222 -0.52 -10.65 -24.05
CA ALA A 222 -0.06 -11.36 -25.25
C ALA A 222 -1.07 -12.40 -25.75
N ILE A 223 -1.58 -13.23 -24.85
CA ILE A 223 -2.61 -14.23 -25.18
C ILE A 223 -3.84 -13.54 -25.82
N LYS A 224 -4.35 -12.48 -25.22
CA LYS A 224 -5.52 -11.75 -25.74
C LYS A 224 -5.27 -11.14 -27.11
N ILE A 225 -4.11 -10.52 -27.33
CA ILE A 225 -3.73 -9.91 -28.61
C ILE A 225 -3.65 -10.99 -29.70
N GLU A 226 -2.91 -12.09 -29.42
CA GLU A 226 -2.74 -13.16 -30.42
C GLU A 226 -4.05 -13.92 -30.71
N GLN A 227 -4.92 -14.08 -29.71
CA GLN A 227 -6.28 -14.62 -29.92
C GLN A 227 -7.10 -13.72 -30.86
N ALA A 228 -7.09 -12.40 -30.61
CA ALA A 228 -7.79 -11.45 -31.45
C ALA A 228 -7.24 -11.42 -32.90
N MET A 229 -5.97 -11.76 -33.08
CA MET A 229 -5.31 -11.89 -34.41
C MET A 229 -5.46 -13.28 -35.03
N GLY A 230 -6.03 -14.27 -34.32
CA GLY A 230 -6.21 -15.63 -34.78
C GLY A 230 -4.94 -16.49 -34.79
N ASN A 231 -3.91 -16.10 -34.07
CA ASN A 231 -2.61 -16.79 -34.02
C ASN A 231 -2.57 -17.83 -32.89
N GLN A 232 -3.23 -18.99 -33.09
CA GLN A 232 -3.35 -20.02 -32.07
C GLN A 232 -1.98 -20.57 -31.57
N LEU A 233 -0.98 -20.69 -32.47
CA LEU A 233 0.34 -21.18 -32.07
C LEU A 233 1.03 -20.26 -31.03
N ALA A 234 0.90 -18.95 -31.23
CA ALA A 234 1.43 -17.98 -30.28
C ALA A 234 0.64 -18.01 -28.94
N VAL A 235 -0.68 -18.13 -29.02
CA VAL A 235 -1.54 -18.30 -27.82
C VAL A 235 -1.08 -19.48 -26.97
N ASP A 236 -0.92 -20.66 -27.59
CA ASP A 236 -0.50 -21.88 -26.88
C ASP A 236 0.90 -21.72 -26.26
N SER A 237 1.81 -21.06 -26.98
CA SER A 237 3.15 -20.74 -26.46
C SER A 237 3.10 -19.83 -25.24
N TYR A 238 2.29 -18.76 -25.25
CA TYR A 238 2.16 -17.85 -24.11
C TYR A 238 1.45 -18.49 -22.91
N ILE A 239 0.43 -19.33 -23.15
CA ILE A 239 -0.21 -20.14 -22.10
C ILE A 239 0.81 -21.05 -21.42
N PHE A 240 1.63 -21.76 -22.22
CA PHE A 240 2.70 -22.61 -21.67
C PHE A 240 3.70 -21.82 -20.82
N GLN A 241 4.15 -20.65 -21.31
CA GLN A 241 5.06 -19.79 -20.55
C GLN A 241 4.45 -19.34 -19.22
N LEU A 242 3.17 -18.91 -19.24
CA LEU A 242 2.43 -18.47 -18.05
C LEU A 242 2.33 -19.60 -17.00
N GLN A 243 1.91 -20.77 -17.42
CA GLN A 243 1.76 -21.93 -16.53
C GLN A 243 3.10 -22.45 -16.00
N LYS A 244 4.16 -22.39 -16.80
CA LYS A 244 5.48 -22.87 -16.43
C LYS A 244 6.19 -21.92 -15.45
N HIS A 245 6.12 -20.62 -15.69
CA HIS A 245 6.91 -19.64 -14.93
C HIS A 245 6.13 -18.98 -13.80
N PHE A 246 4.78 -18.98 -13.89
CA PHE A 246 3.90 -18.31 -12.92
C PHE A 246 2.70 -19.19 -12.54
N PRO A 247 2.89 -20.46 -12.12
CA PRO A 247 1.81 -21.41 -11.88
C PRO A 247 0.80 -20.95 -10.82
N GLU A 248 1.25 -20.18 -9.83
CA GLU A 248 0.42 -19.70 -8.72
C GLU A 248 -0.23 -18.32 -8.97
N SER A 249 0.02 -17.72 -10.15
CA SER A 249 -0.59 -16.43 -10.47
C SER A 249 -2.10 -16.55 -10.68
N LYS A 250 -2.82 -15.46 -10.40
CA LYS A 250 -4.27 -15.35 -10.69
C LYS A 250 -4.56 -15.50 -12.20
N GLU A 251 -3.61 -15.09 -13.04
CA GLU A 251 -3.68 -15.21 -14.49
C GLU A 251 -3.63 -16.67 -14.95
N ALA A 252 -2.70 -17.46 -14.39
CA ALA A 252 -2.61 -18.89 -14.64
C ALA A 252 -3.86 -19.63 -14.11
N ALA A 253 -4.38 -19.23 -12.97
CA ALA A 253 -5.63 -19.75 -12.43
C ALA A 253 -6.82 -19.46 -13.38
N ALA A 254 -6.92 -18.23 -13.91
CA ALA A 254 -7.96 -17.83 -14.83
C ALA A 254 -7.96 -18.65 -16.14
N ILE A 255 -6.76 -19.01 -16.66
CA ILE A 255 -6.63 -19.92 -17.80
C ILE A 255 -7.10 -21.33 -17.43
N ARG A 256 -6.69 -21.89 -16.29
CA ARG A 256 -7.13 -23.23 -15.84
C ARG A 256 -8.63 -23.31 -15.65
N GLU A 257 -9.27 -22.24 -15.20
CA GLU A 257 -10.72 -22.14 -15.00
C GLU A 257 -11.49 -21.83 -16.28
N GLY A 258 -10.80 -21.66 -17.41
CA GLY A 258 -11.44 -21.35 -18.71
C GLY A 258 -12.08 -19.95 -18.78
N LYS A 259 -11.71 -19.04 -17.87
CA LYS A 259 -12.18 -17.65 -17.86
C LYS A 259 -11.52 -16.80 -18.96
N ILE A 260 -10.39 -17.24 -19.46
CA ILE A 260 -9.65 -16.70 -20.58
C ILE A 260 -9.40 -17.88 -21.52
N ARG A 261 -9.95 -17.79 -22.72
CA ARG A 261 -9.82 -18.83 -23.77
C ARG A 261 -9.08 -18.24 -24.94
#